data_4fe9768f3a611ea91c864ed6a281921f
#
_entry.id   4fe9768f3a611ea91c864ed6a281921f
#
_cell.length_a   1.000
_cell.length_b   1.000
_cell.length_c   1.000
_cell.angle_alpha   90.00
_cell.angle_beta   90.00
_cell.angle_gamma   90.00
#
_symmetry.space_group_name_H-M   'P 1'
#
loop_
_entity.id
_entity.type
_entity.pdbx_description
1 polymer ?
#
loop_
_entity_poly.entity_id
_entity_poly.type
_entity_poly.pdbx_seq_one_letter_code
_entity_poly.pdbx_strand_id
1 'polypeptide(L)'
;MKNAAKKIYIALIFLFLYAPIGTLMVLSFNASRTRAKWGGFTFKWYAELIQNDDILRALGNTLLIALVSSIAATVIGTIASIAMNNMKKRTRTVMMGITNIPMLNADIVTGISLMLLFISFGFRFGLGTILLSHITFNIPYVILSVMPRMKQLNPSIYEAALDLGASPATAFFRVTLPDLMPGILSGFLMAFTMSLDDFIITHFTKGSGINTLSTKIYTEVRKGIKPEMYALSTIIFVTVLVLLFLVNIAPEKTQKKEVVKKQ
;
A
#
# COMPACT_ATOMS: atom_id res chain seq x y z
N MET A 1 -24.17 10.77 32.12
CA MET A 1 -24.25 11.79 31.01
C MET A 1 -22.97 11.92 30.19
N LYS A 2 -21.75 11.96 30.77
CA LYS A 2 -20.49 12.10 30.02
C LYS A 2 -20.23 10.99 28.97
N ASN A 3 -20.66 9.74 29.22
CA ASN A 3 -20.46 8.63 28.29
C ASN A 3 -21.41 8.66 27.08
N ALA A 4 -22.63 9.17 27.24
CA ALA A 4 -23.60 9.34 26.16
C ALA A 4 -23.13 10.44 25.20
N ALA A 5 -22.71 11.59 25.73
CA ALA A 5 -22.17 12.68 24.92
C ALA A 5 -20.94 12.25 24.11
N LYS A 6 -20.01 11.47 24.70
CA LYS A 6 -18.87 10.91 23.99
C LYS A 6 -19.29 9.98 22.85
N LYS A 7 -20.26 9.08 23.08
CA LYS A 7 -20.79 8.17 22.05
C LYS A 7 -21.43 8.93 20.89
N ILE A 8 -22.25 9.95 21.21
CA ILE A 8 -22.89 10.79 20.19
C ILE A 8 -21.84 11.55 19.38
N TYR A 9 -20.85 12.14 20.03
CA TYR A 9 -19.76 12.85 19.35
C TYR A 9 -18.99 11.93 18.40
N ILE A 10 -18.61 10.72 18.84
CA ILE A 10 -17.94 9.73 18.00
C ILE A 10 -18.83 9.31 16.82
N ALA A 11 -20.13 9.05 17.08
CA ALA A 11 -21.07 8.66 16.03
C ALA A 11 -21.23 9.77 14.96
N LEU A 12 -21.26 11.03 15.37
CA LEU A 12 -21.31 12.17 14.44
C LEU A 12 -20.05 12.29 13.58
N ILE A 13 -18.86 12.07 14.16
CA ILE A 13 -17.61 12.04 13.41
C ILE A 13 -17.65 10.91 12.36
N PHE A 14 -18.02 9.69 12.77
CA PHE A 14 -18.13 8.58 11.84
C PHE A 14 -19.16 8.84 10.74
N LEU A 15 -20.33 9.38 11.09
CA LEU A 15 -21.34 9.75 10.13
C LEU A 15 -20.78 10.76 9.11
N PHE A 16 -20.12 11.82 9.58
CA PHE A 16 -19.54 12.84 8.70
C PHE A 16 -18.46 12.29 7.78
N LEU A 17 -17.60 11.39 8.28
CA LEU A 17 -16.51 10.77 7.50
C LEU A 17 -17.04 9.76 6.47
N TYR A 18 -18.04 8.97 6.82
CA TYR A 18 -18.54 7.90 5.95
C TYR A 18 -19.77 8.30 5.10
N ALA A 19 -20.45 9.40 5.42
CA ALA A 19 -21.61 9.85 4.65
C ALA A 19 -21.30 10.08 3.15
N PRO A 20 -20.17 10.69 2.74
CA PRO A 20 -19.83 10.81 1.32
C PRO A 20 -19.69 9.45 0.63
N ILE A 21 -19.06 8.48 1.30
CA ILE A 21 -18.86 7.12 0.78
C ILE A 21 -20.22 6.42 0.66
N GLY A 22 -21.05 6.50 1.70
CA GLY A 22 -22.42 5.98 1.68
C GLY A 22 -23.26 6.58 0.56
N THR A 23 -23.10 7.87 0.31
CA THR A 23 -23.78 8.56 -0.81
C THR A 23 -23.34 7.99 -2.16
N LEU A 24 -22.05 7.78 -2.38
CA LEU A 24 -21.54 7.16 -3.60
C LEU A 24 -22.07 5.73 -3.77
N MET A 25 -22.13 4.96 -2.68
CA MET A 25 -22.71 3.60 -2.69
C MET A 25 -24.18 3.61 -3.10
N VAL A 26 -24.98 4.51 -2.55
CA VAL A 26 -26.39 4.66 -2.92
C VAL A 26 -26.53 5.08 -4.38
N LEU A 27 -25.73 6.06 -4.83
CA LEU A 27 -25.76 6.53 -6.22
C LEU A 27 -25.28 5.46 -7.23
N SER A 28 -24.49 4.48 -6.82
CA SER A 28 -24.08 3.37 -7.69
C SER A 28 -25.23 2.49 -8.13
N PHE A 29 -26.33 2.49 -7.37
CA PHE A 29 -27.56 1.75 -7.71
C PHE A 29 -28.64 2.64 -8.37
N ASN A 30 -28.37 3.93 -8.59
CA ASN A 30 -29.32 4.84 -9.22
C ASN A 30 -29.34 4.64 -10.74
N ALA A 31 -30.47 4.29 -11.33
CA ALA A 31 -30.63 4.13 -12.78
C ALA A 31 -30.44 5.43 -13.58
N SER A 32 -30.58 6.59 -12.94
CA SER A 32 -30.37 7.89 -13.57
C SER A 32 -28.88 8.20 -13.78
N ARG A 33 -28.54 8.76 -14.94
CA ARG A 33 -27.19 9.30 -15.19
C ARG A 33 -26.91 10.58 -14.42
N THR A 34 -27.94 11.24 -13.91
CA THR A 34 -27.81 12.49 -13.15
C THR A 34 -27.90 12.21 -11.64
N ARG A 35 -27.11 12.94 -10.84
CA ARG A 35 -27.10 12.81 -9.37
C ARG A 35 -28.35 13.40 -8.71
N ALA A 36 -29.00 14.35 -9.39
CA ALA A 36 -30.10 15.13 -8.84
C ALA A 36 -31.43 14.39 -8.79
N LYS A 37 -31.59 13.31 -9.58
CA LYS A 37 -32.85 12.57 -9.68
C LYS A 37 -32.62 11.09 -9.43
N TRP A 38 -33.42 10.52 -8.55
CA TRP A 38 -33.47 9.06 -8.38
C TRP A 38 -34.30 8.44 -9.51
N GLY A 39 -33.66 7.63 -10.34
CA GLY A 39 -34.27 6.98 -11.50
C GLY A 39 -34.74 5.53 -11.27
N GLY A 40 -34.70 5.06 -10.00
CA GLY A 40 -34.96 3.67 -9.66
C GLY A 40 -33.69 2.88 -9.37
N PHE A 41 -33.86 1.65 -8.84
CA PHE A 41 -32.75 0.76 -8.48
C PHE A 41 -32.26 -0.03 -9.69
N THR A 42 -30.94 -0.11 -9.89
CA THR A 42 -30.33 -0.84 -11.01
C THR A 42 -28.95 -1.39 -10.67
N PHE A 43 -28.59 -2.53 -11.31
CA PHE A 43 -27.22 -3.07 -11.34
C PHE A 43 -26.51 -2.81 -12.68
N LYS A 44 -27.11 -2.02 -13.57
CA LYS A 44 -26.59 -1.78 -14.91
C LYS A 44 -25.13 -1.30 -14.92
N TRP A 45 -24.78 -0.37 -14.03
CA TRP A 45 -23.45 0.21 -13.95
C TRP A 45 -22.37 -0.80 -13.57
N TYR A 46 -22.72 -1.82 -12.78
CA TYR A 46 -21.80 -2.92 -12.44
C TYR A 46 -21.56 -3.83 -13.64
N ALA A 47 -22.61 -4.10 -14.45
CA ALA A 47 -22.46 -4.87 -15.68
C ALA A 47 -21.62 -4.11 -16.73
N GLU A 48 -21.88 -2.81 -16.91
CA GLU A 48 -21.10 -1.95 -17.81
C GLU A 48 -19.64 -1.82 -17.36
N LEU A 49 -19.37 -1.76 -16.04
CA LEU A 49 -18.03 -1.71 -15.47
C LEU A 49 -17.21 -2.95 -15.84
N ILE A 50 -17.79 -4.14 -15.72
CA ILE A 50 -17.11 -5.42 -16.02
C ILE A 50 -16.82 -5.55 -17.52
N GLN A 51 -17.61 -4.91 -18.37
CA GLN A 51 -17.42 -4.90 -19.82
C GLN A 51 -16.50 -3.76 -20.30
N ASN A 52 -16.07 -2.88 -19.40
CA ASN A 52 -15.22 -1.73 -19.73
C ASN A 52 -13.73 -2.14 -19.72
N ASP A 53 -13.22 -2.52 -20.89
CA ASP A 53 -11.82 -2.93 -21.07
C ASP A 53 -10.80 -1.92 -20.53
N ASP A 54 -11.09 -0.62 -20.64
CA ASP A 54 -10.18 0.43 -20.17
C ASP A 54 -10.03 0.41 -18.64
N ILE A 55 -11.13 0.14 -17.94
CA ILE A 55 -11.13 0.07 -16.46
C ILE A 55 -10.45 -1.24 -16.02
N LEU A 56 -10.73 -2.35 -16.69
CA LEU A 56 -10.09 -3.63 -16.40
C LEU A 56 -8.59 -3.58 -16.64
N ARG A 57 -8.14 -2.96 -17.74
CA ARG A 57 -6.72 -2.72 -18.01
C ARG A 57 -6.08 -1.82 -16.96
N ALA A 58 -6.75 -0.73 -16.56
CA ALA A 58 -6.25 0.15 -15.51
C ALA A 58 -6.12 -0.57 -14.16
N LEU A 59 -7.08 -1.42 -13.81
CA LEU A 59 -7.02 -2.28 -12.62
C LEU A 59 -5.85 -3.27 -12.69
N GLY A 60 -5.71 -3.96 -13.83
CA GLY A 60 -4.60 -4.88 -14.07
C GLY A 60 -3.24 -4.20 -13.94
N ASN A 61 -3.08 -3.01 -14.54
CA ASN A 61 -1.86 -2.22 -14.42
C ASN A 61 -1.58 -1.83 -12.96
N THR A 62 -2.60 -1.38 -12.23
CA THR A 62 -2.47 -1.01 -10.82
C THR A 62 -1.97 -2.18 -9.97
N LEU A 63 -2.60 -3.35 -10.12
CA LEU A 63 -2.22 -4.54 -9.37
C LEU A 63 -0.82 -5.03 -9.75
N LEU A 64 -0.48 -5.02 -11.02
CA LEU A 64 0.85 -5.40 -11.51
C LEU A 64 1.92 -4.46 -10.95
N ILE A 65 1.72 -3.15 -11.08
CA ILE A 65 2.67 -2.15 -10.57
C ILE A 65 2.81 -2.29 -9.05
N ALA A 66 1.71 -2.36 -8.33
CA ALA A 66 1.73 -2.49 -6.87
C ALA A 66 2.44 -3.76 -6.42
N LEU A 67 2.17 -4.90 -7.05
CA LEU A 67 2.78 -6.18 -6.68
C LEU A 67 4.28 -6.20 -7.00
N VAL A 68 4.66 -5.84 -8.23
CA VAL A 68 6.07 -5.91 -8.67
C VAL A 68 6.91 -4.90 -7.89
N SER A 69 6.42 -3.65 -7.74
CA SER A 69 7.18 -2.62 -7.03
C SER A 69 7.31 -2.94 -5.53
N SER A 70 6.26 -3.45 -4.88
CA SER A 70 6.31 -3.80 -3.47
C SER A 70 7.23 -5.00 -3.19
N ILE A 71 7.23 -6.03 -4.05
CA ILE A 71 8.17 -7.14 -3.94
C ILE A 71 9.62 -6.65 -4.07
N ALA A 72 9.91 -5.86 -5.12
CA ALA A 72 11.24 -5.33 -5.35
C ALA A 72 11.69 -4.41 -4.19
N ALA A 73 10.82 -3.49 -3.76
CA ALA A 73 11.09 -2.60 -2.64
C ALA A 73 11.30 -3.36 -1.32
N THR A 74 10.56 -4.47 -1.11
CA THR A 74 10.70 -5.31 0.08
C THR A 74 12.04 -6.01 0.11
N VAL A 75 12.49 -6.56 -1.01
CA VAL A 75 13.82 -7.19 -1.10
C VAL A 75 14.91 -6.17 -0.85
N ILE A 76 14.88 -5.03 -1.57
CA ILE A 76 15.90 -3.97 -1.45
C ILE A 76 15.88 -3.36 -0.03
N GLY A 77 14.71 -3.02 0.49
CA GLY A 77 14.54 -2.41 1.82
C GLY A 77 14.94 -3.35 2.96
N THR A 78 14.71 -4.66 2.82
CA THR A 78 15.16 -5.65 3.80
C THR A 78 16.69 -5.76 3.80
N ILE A 79 17.31 -5.87 2.62
CA ILE A 79 18.77 -5.89 2.49
C ILE A 79 19.38 -4.60 3.06
N ALA A 80 18.80 -3.44 2.73
CA ALA A 80 19.23 -2.15 3.26
C ALA A 80 19.11 -2.10 4.79
N SER A 81 18.02 -2.62 5.36
CA SER A 81 17.81 -2.68 6.82
C SER A 81 18.86 -3.53 7.51
N ILE A 82 19.21 -4.69 6.95
CA ILE A 82 20.27 -5.57 7.47
C ILE A 82 21.62 -4.86 7.41
N ALA A 83 21.95 -4.25 6.28
CA ALA A 83 23.19 -3.51 6.12
C ALA A 83 23.28 -2.34 7.12
N MET A 84 22.20 -1.55 7.26
CA MET A 84 22.16 -0.41 8.18
C MET A 84 22.24 -0.83 9.65
N ASN A 85 21.69 -2.00 10.01
CA ASN A 85 21.79 -2.50 11.39
C ASN A 85 23.24 -2.80 11.80
N ASN A 86 24.05 -3.24 10.85
CA ASN A 86 25.48 -3.54 11.07
C ASN A 86 26.40 -2.31 10.99
N MET A 87 25.85 -1.12 10.65
CA MET A 87 26.63 0.12 10.58
C MET A 87 26.87 0.73 11.96
N LYS A 88 27.98 1.50 12.09
CA LYS A 88 28.24 2.34 13.27
C LYS A 88 27.09 3.30 13.50
N LYS A 89 26.77 3.60 14.76
CA LYS A 89 25.64 4.43 15.18
C LYS A 89 25.50 5.75 14.38
N ARG A 90 26.62 6.46 14.16
CA ARG A 90 26.61 7.75 13.41
C ARG A 90 26.17 7.53 11.95
N THR A 91 26.79 6.59 11.25
CA THR A 91 26.47 6.29 9.83
C THR A 91 25.02 5.82 9.70
N ARG A 92 24.57 4.94 10.61
CA ARG A 92 23.16 4.48 10.64
C ARG A 92 22.19 5.65 10.82
N THR A 93 22.49 6.60 11.74
CA THR A 93 21.62 7.77 11.95
C THR A 93 21.52 8.63 10.70
N VAL A 94 22.64 8.88 10.01
CA VAL A 94 22.66 9.64 8.76
C VAL A 94 21.87 8.91 7.67
N MET A 95 22.11 7.59 7.50
CA MET A 95 21.37 6.79 6.51
C MET A 95 19.86 6.78 6.77
N MET A 96 19.45 6.61 8.03
CA MET A 96 18.03 6.71 8.42
C MET A 96 17.46 8.11 8.14
N GLY A 97 18.23 9.17 8.37
CA GLY A 97 17.83 10.53 8.02
C GLY A 97 17.58 10.68 6.52
N ILE A 98 18.52 10.24 5.69
CA ILE A 98 18.38 10.27 4.23
C ILE A 98 17.18 9.43 3.76
N THR A 99 17.00 8.24 4.31
CA THR A 99 15.88 7.35 3.99
C THR A 99 14.53 8.01 4.29
N ASN A 100 14.44 8.82 5.32
CA ASN A 100 13.19 9.48 5.71
C ASN A 100 12.87 10.72 4.87
N ILE A 101 13.82 11.30 4.12
CA ILE A 101 13.59 12.50 3.31
C ILE A 101 12.40 12.34 2.33
N PRO A 102 12.31 11.26 1.53
CA PRO A 102 11.18 11.10 0.62
C PRO A 102 9.81 11.04 1.32
N MET A 103 9.76 10.51 2.55
CA MET A 103 8.52 10.40 3.31
C MET A 103 8.06 11.73 3.92
N LEU A 104 8.98 12.66 4.16
CA LEU A 104 8.68 13.98 4.70
C LEU A 104 8.30 14.98 3.61
N ASN A 105 8.67 14.70 2.37
CA ASN A 105 8.32 15.53 1.22
C ASN A 105 6.88 15.27 0.78
N ALA A 106 6.23 16.31 0.22
CA ALA A 106 4.97 16.14 -0.47
C ALA A 106 5.17 15.25 -1.71
N ASP A 107 4.24 14.33 -1.97
CA ASP A 107 4.32 13.37 -3.10
C ASP A 107 4.52 14.07 -4.45
N ILE A 108 3.94 15.27 -4.61
CA ILE A 108 4.09 16.07 -5.82
C ILE A 108 5.55 16.48 -6.06
N VAL A 109 6.30 16.81 -5.01
CA VAL A 109 7.73 17.16 -5.09
C VAL A 109 8.54 15.94 -5.50
N THR A 110 8.26 14.80 -4.90
CA THR A 110 8.90 13.52 -5.24
C THR A 110 8.58 13.13 -6.69
N GLY A 111 7.30 13.22 -7.11
CA GLY A 111 6.87 12.90 -8.47
C GLY A 111 7.52 13.78 -9.53
N ILE A 112 7.57 15.10 -9.31
CA ILE A 112 8.24 16.05 -10.23
C ILE A 112 9.75 15.80 -10.27
N SER A 113 10.37 15.54 -9.12
CA SER A 113 11.82 15.27 -9.06
C SER A 113 12.19 14.02 -9.84
N LEU A 114 11.41 12.93 -9.70
CA LEU A 114 11.61 11.70 -10.49
C LEU A 114 11.36 11.94 -11.97
N MET A 115 10.32 12.70 -12.34
CA MET A 115 10.05 13.07 -13.71
C MET A 115 11.26 13.79 -14.33
N LEU A 116 11.78 14.83 -13.67
CA LEU A 116 12.95 15.59 -14.13
C LEU A 116 14.19 14.70 -14.24
N LEU A 117 14.39 13.81 -13.26
CA LEU A 117 15.47 12.83 -13.30
C LEU A 117 15.38 11.95 -14.54
N PHE A 118 14.22 11.38 -14.83
CA PHE A 118 14.04 10.53 -16.02
C PHE A 118 14.24 11.29 -17.33
N ILE A 119 13.79 12.55 -17.40
CA ILE A 119 14.04 13.42 -18.56
C ILE A 119 15.55 13.64 -18.75
N SER A 120 16.28 13.95 -17.65
CA SER A 120 17.72 14.22 -17.70
C SER A 120 18.54 13.02 -18.19
N PHE A 121 18.09 11.81 -17.88
CA PHE A 121 18.72 10.57 -18.34
C PHE A 121 18.18 10.06 -19.68
N GLY A 122 17.24 10.77 -20.32
CA GLY A 122 16.66 10.37 -21.59
C GLY A 122 15.76 9.13 -21.53
N PHE A 123 15.23 8.78 -20.35
CA PHE A 123 14.31 7.65 -20.22
C PHE A 123 12.99 7.94 -20.93
N ARG A 124 12.50 6.94 -21.67
CA ARG A 124 11.13 6.99 -22.20
C ARG A 124 10.14 6.67 -21.09
N PHE A 125 9.16 7.56 -20.90
CA PHE A 125 8.10 7.36 -19.92
C PHE A 125 7.22 6.15 -20.27
N GLY A 126 6.93 5.31 -19.29
CA GLY A 126 6.17 4.09 -19.48
C GLY A 126 6.06 3.26 -18.20
N LEU A 127 5.80 1.97 -18.34
CA LEU A 127 5.71 1.04 -17.21
C LEU A 127 7.01 0.99 -16.40
N GLY A 128 8.18 1.04 -17.07
CA GLY A 128 9.47 1.00 -16.40
C GLY A 128 9.72 2.21 -15.48
N THR A 129 9.40 3.42 -15.93
CA THR A 129 9.54 4.63 -15.11
C THR A 129 8.57 4.65 -13.94
N ILE A 130 7.33 4.16 -14.12
CA ILE A 130 6.37 3.99 -13.01
C ILE A 130 6.94 2.99 -12.00
N LEU A 131 7.38 1.80 -12.44
CA LEU A 131 7.92 0.78 -11.54
C LEU A 131 9.14 1.29 -10.75
N LEU A 132 10.09 1.93 -11.42
CA LEU A 132 11.26 2.52 -10.75
C LEU A 132 10.88 3.56 -9.71
N SER A 133 9.92 4.41 -10.03
CA SER A 133 9.40 5.41 -9.10
C SER A 133 8.76 4.77 -7.88
N HIS A 134 7.87 3.78 -8.10
CA HIS A 134 7.18 3.07 -7.04
C HIS A 134 8.14 2.27 -6.15
N ILE A 135 9.16 1.63 -6.73
CA ILE A 135 10.22 0.97 -5.96
C ILE A 135 10.95 1.99 -5.09
N THR A 136 11.35 3.12 -5.68
CA THR A 136 12.15 4.14 -4.99
C THR A 136 11.43 4.72 -3.78
N PHE A 137 10.17 5.13 -3.92
CA PHE A 137 9.44 5.73 -2.80
C PHE A 137 8.97 4.70 -1.77
N ASN A 138 8.82 3.42 -2.15
CA ASN A 138 8.40 2.35 -1.25
C ASN A 138 9.53 1.82 -0.34
N ILE A 139 10.80 1.90 -0.76
CA ILE A 139 11.95 1.42 0.03
C ILE A 139 11.98 1.98 1.46
N PRO A 140 11.78 3.29 1.71
CA PRO A 140 11.74 3.85 3.05
C PRO A 140 10.71 3.19 3.98
N TYR A 141 9.51 2.93 3.48
CA TYR A 141 8.43 2.30 4.26
C TYR A 141 8.80 0.87 4.69
N VAL A 142 9.45 0.13 3.80
CA VAL A 142 9.96 -1.22 4.13
C VAL A 142 11.06 -1.12 5.19
N ILE A 143 12.02 -0.22 5.04
CA ILE A 143 13.10 -0.03 6.02
C ILE A 143 12.53 0.30 7.40
N LEU A 144 11.53 1.21 7.46
CA LEU A 144 10.88 1.58 8.72
C LEU A 144 10.09 0.44 9.37
N SER A 145 9.61 -0.51 8.57
CA SER A 145 8.90 -1.68 9.08
C SER A 145 9.86 -2.78 9.56
N VAL A 146 10.96 -3.00 8.85
CA VAL A 146 11.93 -4.07 9.14
C VAL A 146 12.91 -3.67 10.26
N MET A 147 13.37 -2.40 10.28
CA MET A 147 14.39 -1.93 11.22
C MET A 147 14.02 -2.10 12.71
N PRO A 148 12.79 -1.82 13.17
CA PRO A 148 12.39 -2.09 14.55
C PRO A 148 12.48 -3.57 14.90
N ARG A 149 12.12 -4.45 13.97
CA ARG A 149 12.19 -5.89 14.17
C ARG A 149 13.65 -6.37 14.27
N MET A 150 14.54 -5.82 13.42
CA MET A 150 15.98 -6.07 13.51
C MET A 150 16.55 -5.76 14.89
N LYS A 151 16.11 -4.66 15.52
CA LYS A 151 16.58 -4.26 16.86
C LYS A 151 16.02 -5.14 17.99
N GLN A 152 14.97 -5.89 17.75
CA GLN A 152 14.36 -6.82 18.72
C GLN A 152 14.97 -8.21 18.64
N LEU A 153 15.73 -8.53 17.60
CA LEU A 153 16.41 -9.83 17.48
C LEU A 153 17.42 -9.99 18.62
N ASN A 154 17.47 -11.21 19.17
CA ASN A 154 18.50 -11.59 20.12
C ASN A 154 19.73 -12.12 19.35
N PRO A 155 20.86 -11.41 19.37
CA PRO A 155 22.07 -11.83 18.65
C PRO A 155 22.56 -13.23 19.08
N SER A 156 22.36 -13.60 20.34
CA SER A 156 22.82 -14.88 20.89
C SER A 156 22.20 -16.09 20.20
N ILE A 157 20.99 -15.94 19.62
CA ILE A 157 20.34 -17.07 18.91
C ILE A 157 21.08 -17.35 17.59
N TYR A 158 21.51 -16.32 16.89
CA TYR A 158 22.32 -16.43 15.69
C TYR A 158 23.71 -17.02 16.00
N GLU A 159 24.37 -16.52 17.06
CA GLU A 159 25.67 -17.02 17.53
C GLU A 159 25.59 -18.50 17.95
N ALA A 160 24.57 -18.89 18.73
CA ALA A 160 24.35 -20.28 19.11
C ALA A 160 24.17 -21.21 17.89
N ALA A 161 23.49 -20.74 16.83
CA ALA A 161 23.37 -21.53 15.60
C ALA A 161 24.74 -21.76 14.92
N LEU A 162 25.62 -20.75 14.93
CA LEU A 162 26.99 -20.89 14.42
C LEU A 162 27.83 -21.86 15.28
N ASP A 163 27.73 -21.78 16.60
CA ASP A 163 28.43 -22.65 17.55
C ASP A 163 28.00 -24.12 17.39
N LEU A 164 26.75 -24.35 16.99
CA LEU A 164 26.23 -25.67 16.64
C LEU A 164 26.66 -26.16 15.24
N GLY A 165 27.55 -25.43 14.55
CA GLY A 165 28.12 -25.81 13.27
C GLY A 165 27.30 -25.38 12.05
N ALA A 166 26.27 -24.52 12.21
CA ALA A 166 25.57 -24.00 11.07
C ALA A 166 26.44 -22.99 10.28
N SER A 167 26.39 -23.07 8.95
CA SER A 167 27.03 -22.03 8.13
C SER A 167 26.32 -20.67 8.32
N PRO A 168 27.00 -19.53 8.11
CA PRO A 168 26.39 -18.20 8.22
C PRO A 168 25.13 -18.04 7.38
N ALA A 169 25.11 -18.59 6.17
CA ALA A 169 23.92 -18.60 5.31
C ALA A 169 22.77 -19.41 5.93
N THR A 170 23.08 -20.60 6.46
CA THR A 170 22.08 -21.47 7.12
C THR A 170 21.49 -20.78 8.36
N ALA A 171 22.33 -20.20 9.21
CA ALA A 171 21.92 -19.45 10.39
C ALA A 171 21.04 -18.25 10.00
N PHE A 172 21.41 -17.53 8.94
CA PHE A 172 20.59 -16.42 8.44
C PHE A 172 19.21 -16.88 7.95
N PHE A 173 19.17 -17.84 7.02
CA PHE A 173 17.90 -18.26 6.40
C PHE A 173 16.98 -19.05 7.33
N ARG A 174 17.53 -19.83 8.28
CA ARG A 174 16.74 -20.67 9.19
C ARG A 174 16.43 -20.03 10.54
N VAL A 175 17.19 -19.02 10.95
CA VAL A 175 17.03 -18.37 12.27
C VAL A 175 16.64 -16.90 12.07
N THR A 176 17.52 -16.09 11.48
CA THR A 176 17.32 -14.64 11.41
C THR A 176 16.14 -14.25 10.52
N LEU A 177 16.07 -14.78 9.31
CA LEU A 177 15.06 -14.43 8.34
C LEU A 177 13.62 -14.76 8.80
N PRO A 178 13.33 -15.96 9.38
CA PRO A 178 12.00 -16.22 9.94
C PRO A 178 11.58 -15.27 11.05
N ASP A 179 12.51 -14.86 11.90
CA ASP A 179 12.25 -13.89 12.97
C ASP A 179 11.99 -12.48 12.42
N LEU A 180 12.55 -12.16 11.26
CA LEU A 180 12.28 -10.90 10.55
C LEU A 180 10.98 -10.90 9.74
N MET A 181 10.43 -12.07 9.40
CA MET A 181 9.27 -12.19 8.51
C MET A 181 8.07 -11.32 8.90
N PRO A 182 7.69 -11.15 10.18
CA PRO A 182 6.60 -10.25 10.55
C PRO A 182 6.87 -8.79 10.14
N GLY A 183 8.13 -8.34 10.28
CA GLY A 183 8.54 -6.99 9.85
C GLY A 183 8.60 -6.84 8.34
N ILE A 184 9.10 -7.87 7.65
CA ILE A 184 9.17 -7.93 6.18
C ILE A 184 7.78 -7.93 5.58
N LEU A 185 6.86 -8.75 6.11
CA LEU A 185 5.48 -8.81 5.64
C LEU A 185 4.74 -7.50 5.89
N SER A 186 4.93 -6.88 7.05
CA SER A 186 4.38 -5.55 7.33
C SER A 186 4.91 -4.50 6.34
N GLY A 187 6.22 -4.51 6.06
CA GLY A 187 6.83 -3.62 5.06
C GLY A 187 6.29 -3.84 3.65
N PHE A 188 6.13 -5.09 3.25
CA PHE A 188 5.51 -5.45 1.97
C PHE A 188 4.08 -4.92 1.86
N LEU A 189 3.24 -5.15 2.89
CA LEU A 189 1.86 -4.70 2.90
C LEU A 189 1.75 -3.17 2.86
N MET A 190 2.63 -2.46 3.56
CA MET A 190 2.69 -1.00 3.48
C MET A 190 3.08 -0.53 2.07
N ALA A 191 4.15 -1.08 1.50
CA ALA A 191 4.59 -0.74 0.16
C ALA A 191 3.51 -1.05 -0.90
N PHE A 192 2.84 -2.19 -0.76
CA PHE A 192 1.74 -2.59 -1.65
C PHE A 192 0.57 -1.61 -1.56
N THR A 193 0.14 -1.25 -0.35
CA THR A 193 -0.97 -0.32 -0.15
C THR A 193 -0.63 1.07 -0.69
N MET A 194 0.58 1.58 -0.39
CA MET A 194 1.04 2.88 -0.89
C MET A 194 1.11 2.93 -2.42
N SER A 195 1.48 1.81 -3.05
CA SER A 195 1.53 1.71 -4.50
C SER A 195 0.15 1.58 -5.15
N LEU A 196 -0.84 0.99 -4.46
CA LEU A 196 -2.20 0.80 -4.98
C LEU A 196 -2.96 2.11 -5.18
N ASP A 197 -2.88 3.00 -4.22
CA ASP A 197 -3.66 4.26 -4.21
C ASP A 197 -2.87 5.46 -4.75
N ASP A 198 -1.58 5.27 -5.10
CA ASP A 198 -0.78 6.35 -5.65
C ASP A 198 -1.38 6.89 -6.95
N PHE A 199 -1.58 8.19 -6.93
CA PHE A 199 -1.98 8.97 -8.10
C PHE A 199 -0.86 9.89 -8.56
N ILE A 200 -0.20 10.56 -7.63
CA ILE A 200 0.67 11.70 -7.91
C ILE A 200 1.94 11.25 -8.61
N ILE A 201 2.65 10.31 -8.02
CA ILE A 201 3.93 9.82 -8.57
C ILE A 201 3.68 9.15 -9.92
N THR A 202 2.64 8.30 -10.00
CA THR A 202 2.22 7.68 -11.27
C THR A 202 1.89 8.73 -12.32
N HIS A 203 1.17 9.81 -11.97
CA HIS A 203 0.76 10.84 -12.93
C HIS A 203 1.96 11.52 -13.60
N PHE A 204 3.02 11.81 -12.83
CA PHE A 204 4.23 12.46 -13.35
C PHE A 204 5.19 11.51 -14.05
N THR A 205 5.14 10.22 -13.75
CA THR A 205 6.11 9.24 -14.27
C THR A 205 5.55 8.28 -15.31
N LYS A 206 4.25 8.34 -15.60
CA LYS A 206 3.62 7.51 -16.63
C LYS A 206 3.85 8.06 -18.04
N GLY A 207 3.97 7.15 -18.97
CA GLY A 207 3.93 7.50 -20.39
C GLY A 207 2.51 7.62 -20.95
N SER A 208 2.40 7.97 -22.22
CA SER A 208 1.14 7.93 -22.95
C SER A 208 0.63 6.47 -23.06
N GLY A 209 -0.66 6.27 -22.83
CA GLY A 209 -1.30 4.95 -23.01
C GLY A 209 -1.34 4.07 -21.77
N ILE A 210 -0.56 4.35 -20.72
CA ILE A 210 -0.62 3.60 -19.46
C ILE A 210 -1.44 4.38 -18.46
N ASN A 211 -2.51 3.75 -17.98
CA ASN A 211 -3.32 4.27 -16.90
C ASN A 211 -3.39 3.26 -15.76
N THR A 212 -3.25 3.77 -14.54
CA THR A 212 -3.64 3.08 -13.31
C THR A 212 -5.07 3.45 -12.95
N LEU A 213 -5.65 2.73 -12.01
CA LEU A 213 -7.01 2.99 -11.56
C LEU A 213 -7.15 4.42 -11.02
N SER A 214 -6.21 4.88 -10.20
CA SER A 214 -6.19 6.24 -9.62
C SER A 214 -6.11 7.31 -10.71
N THR A 215 -5.26 7.14 -11.73
CA THR A 215 -5.16 8.09 -12.85
C THR A 215 -6.39 8.06 -13.77
N LYS A 216 -7.04 6.90 -13.94
CA LYS A 216 -8.28 6.77 -14.70
C LYS A 216 -9.44 7.45 -13.97
N ILE A 217 -9.61 7.18 -12.68
CA ILE A 217 -10.65 7.84 -11.84
C ILE A 217 -10.48 9.37 -11.90
N TYR A 218 -9.28 9.88 -11.71
CA TYR A 218 -9.01 11.32 -11.79
C TYR A 218 -9.41 11.91 -13.14
N THR A 219 -9.07 11.23 -14.24
CA THR A 219 -9.41 11.68 -15.59
C THR A 219 -10.93 11.72 -15.80
N GLU A 220 -11.65 10.71 -15.34
CA GLU A 220 -13.12 10.64 -15.46
C GLU A 220 -13.80 11.69 -14.55
N VAL A 221 -13.26 11.93 -13.36
CA VAL A 221 -13.76 13.00 -12.46
C VAL A 221 -13.66 14.38 -13.13
N ARG A 222 -12.56 14.66 -13.83
CA ARG A 222 -12.37 15.95 -14.55
C ARG A 222 -13.30 16.11 -15.76
N LYS A 223 -13.65 15.01 -16.43
CA LYS A 223 -14.59 15.01 -17.57
C LYS A 223 -16.05 15.03 -17.16
N GLY A 224 -16.35 14.83 -15.89
CA GLY A 224 -17.69 14.63 -15.34
C GLY A 224 -17.87 13.18 -14.92
N ILE A 225 -18.22 12.99 -13.63
CA ILE A 225 -18.27 11.64 -13.04
C ILE A 225 -19.41 10.84 -13.67
N LYS A 226 -19.06 9.75 -14.35
CA LYS A 226 -20.02 8.78 -14.86
C LYS A 226 -20.53 7.88 -13.74
N PRO A 227 -21.76 7.33 -13.83
CA PRO A 227 -22.30 6.43 -12.82
C PRO A 227 -21.49 5.14 -12.62
N GLU A 228 -20.77 4.66 -13.64
CA GLU A 228 -19.82 3.54 -13.56
C GLU A 228 -18.74 3.78 -12.49
N MET A 229 -18.32 5.04 -12.30
CA MET A 229 -17.32 5.40 -11.28
C MET A 229 -17.84 5.23 -9.85
N TYR A 230 -19.15 5.38 -9.63
CA TYR A 230 -19.76 5.10 -8.33
C TYR A 230 -19.77 3.60 -8.04
N ALA A 231 -20.07 2.77 -9.05
CA ALA A 231 -20.02 1.32 -8.94
C ALA A 231 -18.57 0.84 -8.66
N LEU A 232 -17.59 1.40 -9.37
CA LEU A 232 -16.17 1.13 -9.15
C LEU A 232 -15.73 1.47 -7.72
N SER A 233 -16.04 2.69 -7.26
CA SER A 233 -15.70 3.13 -5.90
C SER A 233 -16.34 2.26 -4.84
N THR A 234 -17.59 1.81 -5.07
CA THR A 234 -18.31 0.89 -4.17
C THR A 234 -17.62 -0.46 -4.10
N ILE A 235 -17.22 -1.05 -5.23
CA ILE A 235 -16.50 -2.34 -5.26
C ILE A 235 -15.18 -2.23 -4.52
N ILE A 236 -14.38 -1.18 -4.78
CA ILE A 236 -13.10 -0.98 -4.10
C ILE A 236 -13.31 -0.87 -2.59
N PHE A 237 -14.27 -0.04 -2.16
CA PHE A 237 -14.55 0.16 -0.74
C PHE A 237 -14.98 -1.13 -0.05
N VAL A 238 -15.91 -1.88 -0.65
CA VAL A 238 -16.37 -3.17 -0.12
C VAL A 238 -15.22 -4.19 -0.08
N THR A 239 -14.38 -4.23 -1.11
CA THR A 239 -13.22 -5.14 -1.15
C THR A 239 -12.24 -4.82 -0.03
N VAL A 240 -11.93 -3.54 0.19
CA VAL A 240 -11.05 -3.12 1.29
C VAL A 240 -11.65 -3.45 2.65
N LEU A 241 -12.95 -3.21 2.85
CA LEU A 241 -13.64 -3.59 4.08
C LEU A 241 -13.59 -5.09 4.35
N VAL A 242 -13.85 -5.92 3.34
CA VAL A 242 -13.79 -7.38 3.45
C VAL A 242 -12.37 -7.83 3.78
N LEU A 243 -11.35 -7.27 3.13
CA LEU A 243 -9.95 -7.58 3.42
C LEU A 243 -9.56 -7.19 4.85
N LEU A 244 -9.94 -5.99 5.30
CA LEU A 244 -9.73 -5.55 6.69
C LEU A 244 -10.40 -6.48 7.70
N PHE A 245 -11.64 -6.89 7.42
CA PHE A 245 -12.37 -7.82 8.27
C PHE A 245 -11.69 -9.19 8.35
N LEU A 246 -11.26 -9.74 7.22
CA LEU A 246 -10.53 -11.01 7.15
C LEU A 246 -9.19 -10.95 7.90
N VAL A 247 -8.44 -9.86 7.74
CA VAL A 247 -7.16 -9.66 8.43
C VAL A 247 -7.36 -9.54 9.94
N ASN A 248 -8.41 -8.86 10.41
CA ASN A 248 -8.69 -8.72 11.84
C ASN A 248 -9.17 -10.02 12.51
N ILE A 249 -9.83 -10.92 11.76
CA ILE A 249 -10.27 -12.22 12.30
C ILE A 249 -9.11 -13.24 12.33
N ALA A 250 -8.12 -13.11 11.46
CA ALA A 250 -7.01 -14.06 11.33
C ALA A 250 -6.06 -14.16 12.56
N PRO A 251 -5.75 -13.09 13.33
CA PRO A 251 -4.73 -13.14 14.39
C PRO A 251 -5.13 -13.90 15.66
N GLU A 252 -6.40 -14.04 15.99
CA GLU A 252 -6.79 -14.68 17.27
C GLU A 252 -6.50 -16.18 17.35
N LYS A 253 -6.43 -16.88 16.21
CA LYS A 253 -6.20 -18.32 16.20
C LYS A 253 -4.74 -18.73 16.41
N THR A 254 -3.79 -17.84 16.12
CA THR A 254 -2.36 -18.13 16.24
C THR A 254 -1.83 -17.90 17.66
N GLN A 255 -2.28 -16.85 18.33
CA GLN A 255 -1.86 -16.57 19.71
C GLN A 255 -2.42 -17.59 20.74
N LYS A 256 -3.66 -18.07 20.56
CA LYS A 256 -4.23 -19.10 21.46
C LYS A 256 -3.51 -20.44 21.38
N LYS A 257 -2.94 -20.80 20.22
CA LYS A 257 -2.19 -22.07 20.09
C LYS A 257 -0.81 -22.05 20.76
N GLU A 258 -0.17 -20.88 20.89
CA GLU A 258 1.12 -20.76 21.57
C GLU A 258 0.99 -20.74 23.10
N VAL A 259 -0.10 -20.19 23.64
CA VAL A 259 -0.35 -20.17 25.10
C VAL A 259 -0.70 -21.58 25.61
N VAL A 260 -1.44 -22.37 24.82
CA VAL A 260 -1.82 -23.76 25.21
C VAL A 260 -0.65 -24.73 25.09
N LYS A 261 0.40 -24.43 24.29
CA LYS A 261 1.61 -25.27 24.19
C LYS A 261 2.67 -24.98 25.27
N LYS A 262 2.48 -23.91 26.06
CA LYS A 262 3.41 -23.52 27.14
C LYS A 262 2.88 -23.83 28.55
N GLN A 263 1.68 -24.42 28.68
CA GLN A 263 1.17 -25.08 29.87
C GLN A 263 1.27 -26.59 29.74
#